data_45cf91ed10acb48e995b10156ef991ab
#
_entry.id   45cf91ed10acb48e995b10156ef991ab
#
_cell.length_a   1.000
_cell.length_b   1.000
_cell.length_c   1.000
_cell.angle_alpha   90.00
_cell.angle_beta   90.00
_cell.angle_gamma   90.00
#
_symmetry.space_group_name_H-M   'P 1'
#
loop_
_entity.id
_entity.type
_entity.pdbx_description
1 polymer ?
#
loop_
_entity_poly.entity_id
_entity_poly.type
_entity_poly.pdbx_seq_one_letter_code
_entity_poly.pdbx_strand_id
1 'polypeptide(L)'
;MNIKEVINSGKVDFTGIEHSYFLLGLLSAFDNRFQAIADSTMQEISWKQFFAIICINMCKESPTIRELAQILGSSHQNVKQILLKLEKKGFVCIVADENDKRKQRIALTDYCRAFCAKND
;
A
#
# COMPACT_ATOMS: atom_id res chain seq x y z
N MET A 1 -16.88 1.10 16.27
CA MET A 1 -16.22 1.94 17.30
C MET A 1 -14.95 2.55 16.69
N ASN A 2 -14.83 3.86 16.74
CA ASN A 2 -13.63 4.55 16.23
C ASN A 2 -12.57 4.68 17.35
N ILE A 3 -11.36 5.05 16.98
CA ILE A 3 -10.24 5.12 17.94
C ILE A 3 -10.48 6.18 19.01
N LYS A 4 -11.14 7.29 18.67
CA LYS A 4 -11.48 8.35 19.62
C LYS A 4 -12.42 7.85 20.72
N GLU A 5 -13.40 7.04 20.34
CA GLU A 5 -14.32 6.42 21.29
C GLU A 5 -13.59 5.46 22.22
N VAL A 6 -12.65 4.66 21.71
CA VAL A 6 -11.85 3.76 22.52
C VAL A 6 -11.02 4.53 23.54
N ILE A 7 -10.35 5.59 23.11
CA ILE A 7 -9.51 6.43 23.98
C ILE A 7 -10.36 7.08 25.07
N ASN A 8 -11.55 7.59 24.73
CA ASN A 8 -12.41 8.31 25.65
C ASN A 8 -13.30 7.39 26.52
N SER A 9 -13.34 6.09 26.23
CA SER A 9 -14.21 5.17 26.96
C SER A 9 -13.78 4.86 28.37
N GLY A 10 -12.53 5.16 28.73
CA GLY A 10 -11.96 4.82 30.03
C GLY A 10 -11.66 3.32 30.23
N LYS A 11 -11.86 2.51 29.19
CA LYS A 11 -11.60 1.07 29.25
C LYS A 11 -10.12 0.70 29.21
N VAL A 12 -9.29 1.60 28.68
CA VAL A 12 -7.86 1.38 28.53
C VAL A 12 -7.10 2.46 29.26
N ASP A 13 -6.19 2.03 30.13
CA ASP A 13 -5.30 2.93 30.85
C ASP A 13 -3.94 2.96 30.16
N PHE A 14 -3.61 4.09 29.59
CA PHE A 14 -2.34 4.30 28.89
C PHE A 14 -1.24 4.83 29.82
N THR A 15 -1.51 4.98 31.13
CA THR A 15 -0.53 5.48 32.10
C THR A 15 0.60 4.45 32.25
N GLY A 16 1.83 4.93 32.21
CA GLY A 16 3.00 4.08 32.41
C GLY A 16 3.47 3.33 31.17
N ILE A 17 2.77 3.44 30.06
CA ILE A 17 3.27 2.85 28.81
C ILE A 17 4.32 3.79 28.20
N GLU A 18 5.41 3.22 27.70
CA GLU A 18 6.44 3.99 27.03
C GLU A 18 5.90 4.59 25.73
N HIS A 19 6.26 5.86 25.43
CA HIS A 19 5.73 6.58 24.28
C HIS A 19 5.94 5.84 22.96
N SER A 20 7.10 5.20 22.78
CA SER A 20 7.39 4.44 21.57
C SER A 20 6.44 3.27 21.35
N TYR A 21 6.15 2.51 22.41
CA TYR A 21 5.20 1.41 22.33
C TYR A 21 3.77 1.88 22.12
N PHE A 22 3.40 2.98 22.75
CA PHE A 22 2.08 3.59 22.56
C PHE A 22 1.89 4.01 21.10
N LEU A 23 2.88 4.66 20.52
CA LEU A 23 2.84 5.08 19.12
C LEU A 23 2.74 3.89 18.16
N LEU A 24 3.56 2.86 18.39
CA LEU A 24 3.53 1.65 17.57
C LEU A 24 2.17 0.97 17.62
N GLY A 25 1.58 0.89 18.81
CA GLY A 25 0.25 0.33 19.00
C GLY A 25 -0.83 1.12 18.29
N LEU A 26 -0.77 2.45 18.38
CA LEU A 26 -1.71 3.34 17.67
C LEU A 26 -1.60 3.18 16.15
N LEU A 27 -0.38 3.13 15.62
CA LEU A 27 -0.16 2.94 14.18
C LEU A 27 -0.72 1.61 13.71
N SER A 28 -0.47 0.54 14.48
CA SER A 28 -0.98 -0.80 14.13
C SER A 28 -2.50 -0.84 14.15
N ALA A 29 -3.14 -0.29 15.17
CA ALA A 29 -4.59 -0.26 15.29
C ALA A 29 -5.22 0.63 14.21
N PHE A 30 -4.61 1.77 13.93
CA PHE A 30 -5.06 2.68 12.88
C PHE A 30 -4.98 2.01 11.50
N ASP A 31 -3.87 1.36 11.21
CA ASP A 31 -3.66 0.69 9.93
C ASP A 31 -4.72 -0.38 9.68
N ASN A 32 -5.00 -1.22 10.67
CA ASN A 32 -6.01 -2.26 10.54
C ASN A 32 -7.40 -1.68 10.25
N ARG A 33 -7.81 -0.63 10.97
CA ARG A 33 -9.10 0.01 10.76
C ARG A 33 -9.17 0.73 9.41
N PHE A 34 -8.09 1.40 9.05
CA PHE A 34 -8.01 2.13 7.80
C PHE A 34 -8.13 1.20 6.60
N GLN A 35 -7.40 0.07 6.63
CA GLN A 35 -7.49 -0.92 5.55
C GLN A 35 -8.90 -1.48 5.39
N ALA A 36 -9.57 -1.80 6.50
CA ALA A 36 -10.94 -2.33 6.47
C ALA A 36 -11.90 -1.32 5.85
N ILE A 37 -11.81 -0.05 6.22
CA ILE A 37 -12.68 1.00 5.68
C ILE A 37 -12.36 1.24 4.20
N ALA A 38 -11.09 1.35 3.85
CA ALA A 38 -10.67 1.58 2.48
C ALA A 38 -11.10 0.43 1.56
N ASP A 39 -10.92 -0.80 2.00
CA ASP A 39 -11.33 -1.98 1.22
C ASP A 39 -12.84 -2.04 1.03
N SER A 40 -13.62 -1.57 2.00
CA SER A 40 -15.09 -1.54 1.88
C SER A 40 -15.57 -0.49 0.88
N THR A 41 -14.79 0.57 0.64
CA THR A 41 -15.16 1.65 -0.29
C THR A 41 -14.60 1.45 -1.69
N MET A 42 -13.52 0.68 -1.81
CA MET A 42 -12.87 0.38 -3.10
C MET A 42 -13.35 -0.98 -3.61
N GLN A 43 -14.07 -0.97 -4.72
CA GLN A 43 -14.64 -2.21 -5.27
C GLN A 43 -13.70 -2.94 -6.23
N GLU A 44 -12.91 -2.20 -7.00
CA GLU A 44 -12.06 -2.80 -8.04
C GLU A 44 -10.73 -3.31 -7.50
N ILE A 45 -10.15 -2.60 -6.54
CA ILE A 45 -8.83 -2.95 -5.97
C ILE A 45 -8.86 -2.80 -4.45
N SER A 46 -7.98 -3.54 -3.77
CA SER A 46 -7.79 -3.41 -2.33
C SER A 46 -6.95 -2.17 -2.01
N TRP A 47 -6.96 -1.74 -0.76
CA TRP A 47 -6.11 -0.63 -0.32
C TRP A 47 -4.64 -0.93 -0.54
N LYS A 48 -4.19 -2.16 -0.26
CA LYS A 48 -2.79 -2.54 -0.46
C LYS A 48 -2.38 -2.42 -1.93
N GLN A 49 -3.26 -2.81 -2.83
CA GLN A 49 -3.03 -2.67 -4.27
C GLN A 49 -2.99 -1.19 -4.68
N PHE A 50 -3.91 -0.39 -4.17
CA PHE A 50 -3.94 1.04 -4.45
C PHE A 50 -2.71 1.76 -3.91
N PHE A 51 -2.29 1.41 -2.69
CA PHE A 51 -1.08 1.98 -2.10
C PHE A 51 0.17 1.65 -2.92
N ALA A 52 0.24 0.44 -3.48
CA ALA A 52 1.33 0.08 -4.39
C ALA A 52 1.32 0.97 -5.64
N ILE A 53 0.15 1.26 -6.19
CA ILE A 53 0.02 2.19 -7.33
C ILE A 53 0.54 3.58 -6.96
N ILE A 54 0.17 4.09 -5.80
CA ILE A 54 0.64 5.39 -5.31
C ILE A 54 2.17 5.40 -5.22
N CYS A 55 2.76 4.36 -4.64
CA CYS A 55 4.21 4.28 -4.50
C CYS A 55 4.92 4.21 -5.86
N ILE A 56 4.39 3.45 -6.80
CA ILE A 56 4.94 3.38 -8.16
C ILE A 56 4.89 4.77 -8.82
N ASN A 57 3.78 5.47 -8.66
CA ASN A 57 3.61 6.79 -9.25
C ASN A 57 4.57 7.82 -8.66
N MET A 58 4.99 7.65 -7.42
CA MET A 58 5.93 8.56 -6.76
C MET A 58 7.38 8.33 -7.20
N CYS A 59 7.69 7.21 -7.80
CA CYS A 59 9.03 6.92 -8.27
C CYS A 59 9.35 7.75 -9.53
N LYS A 60 10.55 8.31 -9.57
CA LYS A 60 10.99 9.08 -10.75
C LYS A 60 11.16 8.20 -11.97
N GLU A 61 11.61 6.97 -11.75
CA GLU A 61 11.75 5.94 -12.77
C GLU A 61 10.94 4.72 -12.35
N SER A 62 10.55 3.89 -13.32
CA SER A 62 9.81 2.67 -13.02
C SER A 62 10.62 1.78 -12.07
N PRO A 63 10.11 1.46 -10.88
CA PRO A 63 10.86 0.70 -9.89
C PRO A 63 10.98 -0.77 -10.25
N THR A 64 12.02 -1.42 -9.71
CA THR A 64 12.09 -2.87 -9.69
C THR A 64 11.20 -3.40 -8.56
N ILE A 65 10.93 -4.71 -8.59
CA ILE A 65 10.17 -5.35 -7.49
C ILE A 65 10.89 -5.15 -6.16
N ARG A 66 12.21 -5.28 -6.15
CA ARG A 66 13.02 -5.11 -4.94
C ARG A 66 12.91 -3.68 -4.38
N GLU A 67 13.03 -2.69 -5.25
CA GLU A 67 12.88 -1.28 -4.85
C GLU A 67 11.50 -1.01 -4.28
N LEU A 68 10.46 -1.51 -4.95
CA LEU A 68 9.08 -1.34 -4.50
C LEU A 68 8.84 -2.03 -3.15
N ALA A 69 9.42 -3.23 -2.95
CA ALA A 69 9.32 -3.92 -1.67
C ALA A 69 9.92 -3.11 -0.53
N GLN A 70 11.06 -2.45 -0.78
CA GLN A 70 11.68 -1.57 0.21
C GLN A 70 10.80 -0.35 0.52
N ILE A 71 10.20 0.25 -0.50
CA ILE A 71 9.31 1.41 -0.32
C ILE A 71 8.06 1.01 0.49
N LEU A 72 7.47 -0.12 0.15
CA LEU A 72 6.25 -0.60 0.82
C LEU A 72 6.52 -1.19 2.21
N GLY A 73 7.78 -1.47 2.54
CA GLY A 73 8.10 -2.14 3.79
C GLY A 73 7.54 -3.56 3.85
N SER A 74 7.50 -4.24 2.72
CA SER A 74 6.92 -5.57 2.59
C SER A 74 7.92 -6.55 2.01
N SER A 75 7.64 -7.85 2.13
CA SER A 75 8.51 -8.87 1.55
C SER A 75 8.42 -8.86 0.03
N HIS A 76 9.48 -9.31 -0.63
CA HIS A 76 9.52 -9.47 -2.07
C HIS A 76 8.36 -10.33 -2.57
N GLN A 77 8.06 -11.41 -1.84
CA GLN A 77 7.00 -12.34 -2.21
C GLN A 77 5.62 -11.70 -2.14
N ASN A 78 5.35 -10.92 -1.09
CA ASN A 78 4.08 -10.20 -0.95
C ASN A 78 3.89 -9.17 -2.06
N VAL A 79 4.94 -8.41 -2.37
CA VAL A 79 4.89 -7.40 -3.44
C VAL A 79 4.64 -8.07 -4.78
N LYS A 80 5.31 -9.19 -5.04
CA LYS A 80 5.11 -9.96 -6.26
C LYS A 80 3.65 -10.38 -6.42
N GLN A 81 3.02 -10.84 -5.34
CA GLN A 81 1.60 -11.22 -5.35
C GLN A 81 0.70 -10.02 -5.66
N ILE A 82 0.97 -8.88 -5.05
CA ILE A 82 0.20 -7.66 -5.30
C ILE A 82 0.33 -7.25 -6.77
N LEU A 83 1.55 -7.28 -7.31
CA LEU A 83 1.82 -6.88 -8.69
C LEU A 83 1.19 -7.82 -9.71
N LEU A 84 1.19 -9.12 -9.44
CA LEU A 84 0.53 -10.09 -10.32
C LEU A 84 -0.97 -9.83 -10.42
N LYS A 85 -1.61 -9.50 -9.30
CA LYS A 85 -3.03 -9.16 -9.29
C LYS A 85 -3.29 -7.84 -10.03
N LEU A 86 -2.44 -6.84 -9.83
CA LEU A 86 -2.57 -5.57 -10.52
C LEU A 86 -2.33 -5.69 -12.03
N GLU A 87 -1.37 -6.53 -12.43
CA GLU A 87 -1.12 -6.81 -13.84
C GLU A 87 -2.32 -7.48 -14.49
N LYS A 88 -2.89 -8.47 -13.81
CA LYS A 88 -4.08 -9.17 -14.29
C LYS A 88 -5.27 -8.23 -14.47
N LYS A 89 -5.40 -7.25 -13.60
CA LYS A 89 -6.47 -6.24 -13.68
C LYS A 89 -6.17 -5.12 -14.68
N GLY A 90 -4.97 -5.10 -15.25
CA GLY A 90 -4.59 -4.10 -16.26
C GLY A 90 -4.05 -2.79 -15.70
N PHE A 91 -3.72 -2.73 -14.41
CA PHE A 91 -3.22 -1.50 -13.78
C PHE A 91 -1.72 -1.28 -13.94
N VAL A 92 -0.96 -2.37 -14.00
CA VAL A 92 0.50 -2.30 -14.16
C VAL A 92 0.94 -3.20 -15.29
N CYS A 93 2.11 -2.89 -15.84
CA CYS A 93 2.81 -3.78 -16.77
C CYS A 93 4.25 -3.94 -16.30
N ILE A 94 4.83 -5.08 -16.63
CA ILE A 94 6.21 -5.40 -16.30
C ILE A 94 7.02 -5.21 -17.57
N VAL A 95 8.05 -4.37 -17.48
CA VAL A 95 8.93 -4.06 -18.61
C VAL A 95 10.37 -4.45 -18.25
N ALA A 96 11.15 -4.86 -19.25
CA ALA A 96 12.55 -5.16 -19.03
C ALA A 96 13.34 -3.87 -18.87
N ASP A 97 14.37 -3.90 -18.01
CA ASP A 97 15.29 -2.79 -17.88
C ASP A 97 16.12 -2.64 -19.17
N GLU A 98 16.34 -1.39 -19.60
CA GLU A 98 17.06 -1.11 -20.83
C GLU A 98 18.51 -1.59 -20.77
N ASN A 99 19.12 -1.52 -19.60
CA ASN A 99 20.54 -1.83 -19.41
C ASN A 99 20.81 -3.24 -18.88
N ASP A 100 19.82 -3.87 -18.24
CA ASP A 100 19.96 -5.23 -17.70
C ASP A 100 18.66 -5.99 -17.90
N LYS A 101 18.60 -6.84 -18.92
CA LYS A 101 17.41 -7.61 -19.28
C LYS A 101 16.93 -8.57 -18.19
N ARG A 102 17.81 -8.86 -17.20
CA ARG A 102 17.42 -9.71 -16.05
C ARG A 102 16.59 -8.95 -15.02
N LYS A 103 16.64 -7.63 -15.03
CA LYS A 103 15.83 -6.80 -14.13
C LYS A 103 14.50 -6.48 -14.78
N GLN A 104 13.44 -6.62 -13.99
CA GLN A 104 12.10 -6.24 -14.41
C GLN A 104 11.68 -4.99 -13.67
N ARG A 105 11.09 -4.06 -14.38
CA ARG A 105 10.58 -2.81 -13.83
C ARG A 105 9.08 -2.76 -13.98
N ILE A 106 8.44 -2.07 -13.05
CA ILE A 106 6.99 -1.99 -12.97
C ILE A 106 6.56 -0.59 -13.43
N ALA A 107 5.67 -0.55 -14.42
CA ALA A 107 5.13 0.71 -14.93
C ALA A 107 3.60 0.73 -14.81
N LEU A 108 3.04 1.91 -14.58
CA LEU A 108 1.59 2.09 -14.59
C LEU A 108 1.09 2.15 -16.03
N THR A 109 -0.10 1.60 -16.26
CA THR A 109 -0.75 1.62 -17.57
C THR A 109 -1.59 2.90 -17.73
N ASP A 110 -1.98 3.20 -18.96
CA ASP A 110 -2.89 4.30 -19.24
C ASP A 110 -4.25 4.06 -18.57
N TYR A 111 -4.70 2.81 -18.53
CA TYR A 111 -5.91 2.42 -17.82
C TYR A 111 -5.81 2.79 -16.33
N CYS A 112 -4.66 2.53 -15.71
CA CYS A 112 -4.42 2.88 -14.31
C CYS A 112 -4.50 4.39 -14.09
N ARG A 113 -3.89 5.17 -14.96
CA ARG A 113 -3.92 6.64 -14.86
C ARG A 113 -5.34 7.18 -15.00
N ALA A 114 -6.11 6.63 -15.91
CA ALA A 114 -7.52 7.02 -16.11
C ALA A 114 -8.35 6.66 -14.87
N PHE A 115 -8.12 5.48 -14.28
CA PHE A 115 -8.78 5.04 -13.06
C PHE A 115 -8.48 6.00 -11.89
N CYS A 116 -7.22 6.37 -11.71
CA CYS A 116 -6.82 7.28 -10.65
C CYS A 116 -7.43 8.68 -10.84
N ALA A 117 -7.46 9.19 -12.07
CA ALA A 117 -8.05 10.48 -12.37
C ALA A 117 -9.55 10.50 -12.06
N LYS A 118 -10.25 9.40 -12.34
CA LYS A 118 -11.69 9.27 -12.09
C LYS A 118 -12.02 9.17 -10.59
N ASN A 119 -11.10 8.63 -9.79
CA ASN A 119 -11.32 8.37 -8.36
C ASN A 119 -10.61 9.36 -7.43
N ASP A 120 -10.07 10.42 -7.97
CA ASP A 120 -9.45 11.50 -7.20
C ASP A 120 -10.48 12.35 -6.47
#